data_d90b85fbd3e8d24cf2cdfd848d4bf041
#
_entry.id   d90b85fbd3e8d24cf2cdfd848d4bf041
#
_cell.length_a   1.000
_cell.length_b   1.000
_cell.length_c   1.000
_cell.angle_alpha   90.00
_cell.angle_beta   90.00
_cell.angle_gamma   90.00
#
_symmetry.space_group_name_H-M   'P 1'
#
loop_
_entity.id
_entity.type
_entity.pdbx_description
1 polymer ?
#
loop_
_entity_poly.entity_id
_entity_poly.type
_entity_poly.pdbx_seq_one_letter_code
_entity_poly.pdbx_strand_id
1 'polypeptide(L)'
;MKNLDSTTAEELTAASLNPPVPKREYKDRLFKAIFGRNTEESKRWRLDLYNALNNTAYTDPDALTLTTIENVIYITMKNDISFLIGSQMNLYEQQSSFNPNMPLRGLMYFAQLYQMYLSSRRENLLSSRIVTIPAPCFIVFYNGDKKLPDVSCQRLSDAFEPAGSGEGFEWTAASLAGSQ
;
A
#
# COMPACT_ATOMS: atom_id res chain seq x y z
N MET A 1 -25.31 57.16 -25.71
CA MET A 1 -24.30 57.21 -24.66
C MET A 1 -24.64 56.13 -23.66
N LYS A 2 -23.96 55.00 -23.73
CA LYS A 2 -24.10 53.89 -22.79
C LYS A 2 -22.86 53.86 -21.88
N ASN A 3 -23.11 53.90 -20.60
CA ASN A 3 -22.08 53.82 -19.56
C ASN A 3 -21.32 52.48 -19.64
N LEU A 4 -20.00 52.56 -19.72
CA LEU A 4 -19.14 51.42 -19.48
C LEU A 4 -19.03 51.28 -17.95
N ASP A 5 -19.49 50.12 -17.48
CA ASP A 5 -19.26 49.65 -16.11
C ASP A 5 -17.78 49.38 -15.90
N SER A 6 -17.20 50.12 -14.96
CA SER A 6 -15.87 49.91 -14.46
C SER A 6 -15.88 48.76 -13.43
N THR A 7 -15.87 47.53 -13.90
CA THR A 7 -15.58 46.40 -13.02
C THR A 7 -14.08 46.33 -12.80
N THR A 8 -13.73 46.69 -11.61
CA THR A 8 -12.36 46.96 -11.17
C THR A 8 -11.47 45.73 -11.18
N ALA A 9 -10.23 45.94 -11.59
CA ALA A 9 -9.13 44.97 -11.63
C ALA A 9 -8.74 44.39 -10.24
N GLU A 10 -9.48 44.73 -9.18
CA GLU A 10 -9.23 44.23 -7.81
C GLU A 10 -9.89 42.87 -7.52
N GLU A 11 -10.88 42.43 -8.31
CA GLU A 11 -11.48 41.09 -8.11
C GLU A 11 -10.68 39.94 -8.71
N LEU A 12 -9.64 40.21 -9.49
CA LEU A 12 -8.80 39.18 -10.15
C LEU A 12 -7.55 38.78 -9.36
N THR A 13 -7.25 39.45 -8.23
CA THR A 13 -6.02 39.20 -7.45
C THR A 13 -6.21 38.37 -6.19
N ALA A 14 -7.45 38.01 -5.81
CA ALA A 14 -7.75 37.19 -4.64
C ALA A 14 -8.02 35.71 -4.95
N ALA A 15 -7.95 35.30 -6.22
CA ALA A 15 -8.12 33.88 -6.60
C ALA A 15 -6.84 33.11 -6.31
N SER A 16 -6.73 32.69 -5.05
CA SER A 16 -6.08 31.44 -4.66
C SER A 16 -4.58 31.32 -4.90
N LEU A 17 -3.81 31.81 -3.93
CA LEU A 17 -2.42 31.39 -3.67
C LEU A 17 -2.33 30.02 -2.96
N ASN A 18 -3.42 29.31 -2.76
CA ASN A 18 -3.38 27.95 -2.24
C ASN A 18 -3.34 26.98 -3.43
N PRO A 19 -2.28 26.19 -3.59
CA PRO A 19 -2.28 25.14 -4.59
C PRO A 19 -3.47 24.21 -4.33
N PRO A 20 -4.18 23.76 -5.37
CA PRO A 20 -5.33 22.87 -5.19
C PRO A 20 -4.89 21.62 -4.42
N VAL A 21 -5.55 21.37 -3.29
CA VAL A 21 -5.30 20.14 -2.52
C VAL A 21 -5.52 18.95 -3.45
N PRO A 22 -4.52 18.10 -3.66
CA PRO A 22 -4.66 16.98 -4.59
C PRO A 22 -5.84 16.11 -4.19
N LYS A 23 -6.77 15.87 -5.11
CA LYS A 23 -7.88 14.96 -4.87
C LYS A 23 -7.32 13.60 -4.45
N ARG A 24 -8.03 12.90 -3.56
CA ARG A 24 -7.65 11.58 -3.02
C ARG A 24 -7.15 10.61 -4.09
N GLU A 25 -7.89 10.51 -5.20
CA GLU A 25 -7.53 9.69 -6.36
C GLU A 25 -6.17 10.05 -6.99
N TYR A 26 -5.72 11.29 -6.84
CA TYR A 26 -4.43 11.73 -7.38
C TYR A 26 -3.27 11.18 -6.54
N LYS A 27 -3.41 11.15 -5.21
CA LYS A 27 -2.41 10.60 -4.29
C LYS A 27 -2.21 9.10 -4.52
N ASP A 28 -3.32 8.36 -4.67
CA ASP A 28 -3.30 6.91 -4.94
C ASP A 28 -2.64 6.61 -6.31
N ARG A 29 -2.96 7.40 -7.34
CA ARG A 29 -2.33 7.28 -8.66
C ARG A 29 -0.84 7.61 -8.62
N LEU A 30 -0.44 8.61 -7.84
CA LEU A 30 0.96 9.01 -7.72
C LEU A 30 1.79 7.90 -7.07
N PHE A 31 1.31 7.29 -6.00
CA PHE A 31 1.99 6.17 -5.34
C PHE A 31 2.23 5.02 -6.32
N LYS A 32 1.19 4.61 -7.06
CA LYS A 32 1.31 3.58 -8.11
C LYS A 32 2.21 4.00 -9.27
N ALA A 33 2.18 5.27 -9.66
CA ALA A 33 3.02 5.78 -10.74
C ALA A 33 4.51 5.78 -10.36
N ILE A 34 4.83 6.05 -9.11
CA ILE A 34 6.21 6.04 -8.59
C ILE A 34 6.70 4.60 -8.40
N PHE A 35 5.96 3.80 -7.65
CA PHE A 35 6.44 2.51 -7.15
C PHE A 35 5.91 1.29 -7.92
N GLY A 36 4.80 1.41 -8.65
CA GLY A 36 4.12 0.28 -9.30
C GLY A 36 4.61 -0.06 -10.71
N ARG A 37 5.47 0.76 -11.32
CA ARG A 37 5.94 0.54 -12.69
C ARG A 37 7.16 -0.38 -12.73
N ASN A 38 7.35 -1.05 -13.88
CA ASN A 38 8.54 -1.86 -14.12
C ASN A 38 9.61 -1.07 -14.91
N THR A 39 9.89 0.18 -14.46
CA THR A 39 10.99 1.01 -14.98
C THR A 39 12.17 0.97 -14.02
N GLU A 40 13.37 1.28 -14.49
CA GLU A 40 14.58 1.30 -13.65
C GLU A 40 14.47 2.29 -12.49
N GLU A 41 13.85 3.45 -12.72
CA GLU A 41 13.61 4.44 -11.67
C GLU A 41 12.65 3.88 -10.60
N SER A 42 11.54 3.26 -11.02
CA SER A 42 10.59 2.67 -10.06
C SER A 42 11.19 1.51 -9.28
N LYS A 43 12.06 0.71 -9.89
CA LYS A 43 12.81 -0.36 -9.20
C LYS A 43 13.73 0.23 -8.13
N ARG A 44 14.49 1.29 -8.45
CA ARG A 44 15.37 1.97 -7.51
C ARG A 44 14.58 2.58 -6.35
N TRP A 45 13.51 3.31 -6.63
CA TRP A 45 12.67 3.91 -5.58
C TRP A 45 12.05 2.87 -4.66
N ARG A 46 11.60 1.71 -5.19
CA ARG A 46 11.14 0.60 -4.35
C ARG A 46 12.25 0.05 -3.46
N LEU A 47 13.44 -0.11 -4.02
CA LEU A 47 14.60 -0.60 -3.27
C LEU A 47 15.00 0.38 -2.17
N ASP A 48 15.04 1.68 -2.48
CA ASP A 48 15.34 2.73 -1.50
C ASP A 48 14.30 2.76 -0.39
N LEU A 49 13.01 2.66 -0.73
CA LEU A 49 11.92 2.57 0.24
C LEU A 49 12.04 1.32 1.11
N TYR A 50 12.31 0.16 0.51
CA TYR A 50 12.53 -1.08 1.24
C TYR A 50 13.72 -0.98 2.19
N ASN A 51 14.84 -0.46 1.73
CA ASN A 51 16.04 -0.26 2.54
C ASN A 51 15.76 0.65 3.74
N ALA A 52 15.07 1.77 3.51
CA ALA A 52 14.72 2.72 4.56
C ALA A 52 13.80 2.09 5.63
N LEU A 53 12.82 1.28 5.22
CA LEU A 53 11.86 0.65 6.14
C LEU A 53 12.45 -0.52 6.93
N ASN A 54 13.41 -1.25 6.34
CA ASN A 54 13.98 -2.46 6.93
C ASN A 54 15.40 -2.27 7.46
N ASN A 55 15.94 -1.05 7.39
CA ASN A 55 17.33 -0.74 7.76
C ASN A 55 18.33 -1.66 7.04
N THR A 56 18.14 -1.85 5.73
CA THR A 56 18.97 -2.65 4.84
C THR A 56 19.71 -1.79 3.84
N ALA A 57 20.66 -2.36 3.09
CA ALA A 57 21.47 -1.64 2.11
C ALA A 57 21.62 -2.44 0.80
N TYR A 58 20.53 -2.97 0.29
CA TYR A 58 20.53 -3.59 -1.03
C TYR A 58 20.86 -2.56 -2.11
N THR A 59 21.70 -2.94 -3.05
CA THR A 59 22.17 -2.05 -4.15
C THR A 59 21.64 -2.46 -5.52
N ASP A 60 21.19 -3.71 -5.66
CA ASP A 60 20.68 -4.26 -6.91
C ASP A 60 19.14 -4.11 -6.98
N PRO A 61 18.62 -3.22 -7.84
CA PRO A 61 17.18 -3.05 -8.01
C PRO A 61 16.47 -4.30 -8.58
N ASP A 62 17.18 -5.17 -9.28
CA ASP A 62 16.62 -6.40 -9.85
C ASP A 62 16.43 -7.52 -8.80
N ALA A 63 16.95 -7.34 -7.59
CA ALA A 63 16.62 -8.19 -6.45
C ALA A 63 15.12 -8.12 -6.07
N LEU A 64 14.39 -7.09 -6.54
CA LEU A 64 12.97 -6.90 -6.31
C LEU A 64 12.15 -7.49 -7.46
N THR A 65 11.31 -8.48 -7.16
CA THR A 65 10.35 -9.04 -8.13
C THR A 65 8.94 -8.56 -7.82
N LEU A 66 8.32 -7.81 -8.73
CA LEU A 66 6.93 -7.38 -8.60
C LEU A 66 5.98 -8.58 -8.65
N THR A 67 5.02 -8.61 -7.73
CA THR A 67 3.99 -9.64 -7.62
C THR A 67 2.58 -9.06 -7.53
N THR A 68 2.41 -7.78 -7.89
CA THR A 68 1.16 -7.02 -7.75
C THR A 68 -0.03 -7.72 -8.42
N ILE A 69 -1.15 -7.79 -7.72
CA ILE A 69 -2.40 -8.38 -8.19
C ILE A 69 -3.18 -7.33 -8.97
N GLU A 70 -3.23 -7.44 -10.30
CA GLU A 70 -3.93 -6.46 -11.14
C GLU A 70 -5.33 -6.92 -11.55
N ASN A 71 -5.55 -8.23 -11.73
CA ASN A 71 -6.77 -8.77 -12.33
C ASN A 71 -7.27 -10.01 -11.59
N VAL A 72 -7.91 -9.85 -10.45
CA VAL A 72 -8.63 -10.95 -9.79
C VAL A 72 -10.13 -10.79 -10.02
N ILE A 73 -10.71 -11.72 -10.76
CA ILE A 73 -12.09 -11.67 -11.29
C ILE A 73 -13.17 -11.73 -10.18
N TYR A 74 -12.86 -12.23 -8.99
CA TYR A 74 -13.86 -12.49 -7.95
C TYR A 74 -13.81 -11.59 -6.70
N ILE A 75 -12.76 -10.83 -6.52
CA ILE A 75 -12.66 -9.87 -5.41
C ILE A 75 -12.20 -8.55 -6.01
N THR A 76 -13.00 -7.51 -5.87
CA THR A 76 -12.69 -6.12 -6.29
C THR A 76 -11.52 -5.53 -5.48
N MET A 77 -10.67 -6.37 -4.93
CA MET A 77 -9.53 -5.99 -4.11
C MET A 77 -8.29 -5.92 -4.99
N LYS A 78 -7.87 -4.70 -5.25
CA LYS A 78 -6.57 -4.41 -5.88
C LYS A 78 -5.66 -3.90 -4.79
N ASN A 79 -4.51 -4.56 -4.60
CA ASN A 79 -3.45 -4.00 -3.78
C ASN A 79 -2.67 -2.93 -4.55
N ASP A 80 -2.03 -2.02 -3.84
CA ASP A 80 -1.27 -0.97 -4.50
C ASP A 80 0.04 -1.51 -5.08
N ILE A 81 0.89 -2.09 -4.25
CA ILE A 81 2.17 -2.66 -4.69
C ILE A 81 2.49 -3.88 -3.85
N SER A 82 2.88 -4.97 -4.50
CA SER A 82 3.51 -6.11 -3.84
C SER A 82 4.74 -6.59 -4.60
N PHE A 83 5.72 -7.07 -3.87
CA PHE A 83 6.98 -7.55 -4.44
C PHE A 83 7.68 -8.54 -3.51
N LEU A 84 8.52 -9.37 -4.11
CA LEU A 84 9.43 -10.28 -3.41
C LEU A 84 10.82 -9.66 -3.35
N ILE A 85 11.46 -9.80 -2.20
CA ILE A 85 12.91 -9.58 -2.04
C ILE A 85 13.47 -10.62 -1.06
N GLY A 86 14.44 -11.37 -1.49
CA GLY A 86 14.97 -12.49 -0.71
C GLY A 86 13.86 -13.48 -0.33
N SER A 87 13.66 -13.69 0.97
CA SER A 87 12.62 -14.56 1.53
C SER A 87 11.43 -13.80 2.12
N GLN A 88 11.20 -12.56 1.69
CA GLN A 88 10.11 -11.72 2.18
C GLN A 88 9.17 -11.30 1.05
N MET A 89 7.86 -11.45 1.28
CA MET A 89 6.79 -10.92 0.43
C MET A 89 6.25 -9.65 1.06
N ASN A 90 6.49 -8.53 0.39
CA ASN A 90 6.08 -7.22 0.85
C ASN A 90 4.79 -6.78 0.17
N LEU A 91 3.88 -6.23 0.93
CA LEU A 91 2.65 -5.60 0.49
C LEU A 91 2.60 -4.18 1.04
N TYR A 92 2.63 -3.19 0.16
CA TYR A 92 2.57 -1.77 0.49
C TYR A 92 1.27 -1.18 -0.05
N GLU A 93 0.50 -0.59 0.86
CA GLU A 93 -0.78 0.07 0.57
C GLU A 93 -0.70 1.55 0.94
N GLN A 94 -1.25 2.40 0.09
CA GLN A 94 -1.42 3.81 0.39
C GLN A 94 -2.88 4.09 0.76
N GLN A 95 -3.12 4.78 1.88
CA GLN A 95 -4.46 5.10 2.37
C GLN A 95 -4.58 6.59 2.73
N SER A 96 -5.57 7.26 2.17
CA SER A 96 -5.93 8.64 2.51
C SER A 96 -7.05 8.74 3.55
N SER A 97 -7.62 7.62 3.97
CA SER A 97 -8.55 7.54 5.11
C SER A 97 -8.19 6.36 5.99
N PHE A 98 -8.33 6.55 7.29
CA PHE A 98 -8.14 5.46 8.25
C PHE A 98 -9.16 4.35 8.00
N ASN A 99 -8.66 3.12 7.87
CA ASN A 99 -9.48 1.93 7.70
C ASN A 99 -9.08 0.88 8.76
N PRO A 100 -9.98 0.52 9.71
CA PRO A 100 -9.66 -0.46 10.74
C PRO A 100 -9.57 -1.89 10.22
N ASN A 101 -10.04 -2.16 9.00
CA ASN A 101 -10.05 -3.50 8.41
C ASN A 101 -8.76 -3.82 7.61
N MET A 102 -7.69 -3.04 7.78
CA MET A 102 -6.44 -3.28 7.04
C MET A 102 -5.86 -4.68 7.31
N PRO A 103 -5.85 -5.23 8.54
CA PRO A 103 -5.36 -6.58 8.76
C PRO A 103 -6.16 -7.65 8.00
N LEU A 104 -7.49 -7.53 7.99
CA LEU A 104 -8.35 -8.46 7.25
C LEU A 104 -8.14 -8.34 5.73
N ARG A 105 -8.00 -7.12 5.21
CA ARG A 105 -7.64 -6.89 3.80
C ARG A 105 -6.29 -7.50 3.46
N GLY A 106 -5.28 -7.29 4.32
CA GLY A 106 -3.95 -7.86 4.16
C GLY A 106 -3.98 -9.39 4.09
N LEU A 107 -4.74 -10.04 4.97
CA LEU A 107 -4.94 -11.50 4.95
C LEU A 107 -5.45 -11.96 3.57
N MET A 108 -6.48 -11.30 3.03
CA MET A 108 -7.05 -11.64 1.74
C MET A 108 -6.07 -11.41 0.59
N TYR A 109 -5.29 -10.32 0.63
CA TYR A 109 -4.26 -10.07 -0.38
C TYR A 109 -3.15 -11.11 -0.33
N PHE A 110 -2.64 -11.44 0.86
CA PHE A 110 -1.57 -12.45 0.98
C PHE A 110 -2.05 -13.84 0.59
N ALA A 111 -3.29 -14.20 0.87
CA ALA A 111 -3.85 -15.46 0.39
C ALA A 111 -3.76 -15.58 -1.14
N GLN A 112 -4.10 -14.50 -1.86
CA GLN A 112 -3.99 -14.47 -3.33
C GLN A 112 -2.54 -14.47 -3.81
N LEU A 113 -1.67 -13.66 -3.19
CA LEU A 113 -0.25 -13.61 -3.53
C LEU A 113 0.42 -14.98 -3.35
N TYR A 114 0.11 -15.67 -2.26
CA TYR A 114 0.64 -17.02 -2.03
C TYR A 114 0.07 -18.06 -3.00
N GLN A 115 -1.20 -17.97 -3.37
CA GLN A 115 -1.76 -18.83 -4.42
C GLN A 115 -1.01 -18.65 -5.75
N MET A 116 -0.74 -17.43 -6.17
CA MET A 116 0.05 -17.12 -7.37
C MET A 116 1.48 -17.65 -7.24
N TYR A 117 2.13 -17.40 -6.11
CA TYR A 117 3.49 -17.84 -5.81
C TYR A 117 3.62 -19.35 -5.87
N LEU A 118 2.73 -20.09 -5.21
CA LEU A 118 2.73 -21.56 -5.18
C LEU A 118 2.43 -22.15 -6.56
N SER A 119 1.48 -21.55 -7.29
CA SER A 119 1.14 -21.98 -8.65
C SER A 119 2.33 -21.80 -9.62
N SER A 120 3.03 -20.67 -9.54
CA SER A 120 4.21 -20.41 -10.39
C SER A 120 5.35 -21.41 -10.14
N ARG A 121 5.47 -21.90 -8.92
CA ARG A 121 6.44 -22.92 -8.50
C ARG A 121 5.96 -24.35 -8.63
N ARG A 122 4.70 -24.55 -9.08
CA ARG A 122 4.05 -25.87 -9.17
C ARG A 122 4.07 -26.64 -7.85
N GLU A 123 3.96 -25.93 -6.73
CA GLU A 123 3.95 -26.54 -5.41
C GLU A 123 2.61 -27.23 -5.13
N ASN A 124 2.69 -28.39 -4.46
CA ASN A 124 1.52 -29.17 -4.07
C ASN A 124 1.35 -29.14 -2.54
N LEU A 125 0.33 -28.42 -2.07
CA LEU A 125 0.02 -28.33 -0.64
C LEU A 125 -0.49 -29.63 -0.02
N LEU A 126 -0.92 -30.61 -0.85
CA LEU A 126 -1.35 -31.93 -0.38
C LEU A 126 -0.18 -32.91 -0.23
N SER A 127 1.05 -32.47 -0.52
CA SER A 127 2.24 -33.30 -0.33
C SER A 127 2.55 -33.46 1.17
N SER A 128 3.27 -34.52 1.53
CA SER A 128 3.72 -34.75 2.92
C SER A 128 4.93 -33.90 3.34
N ARG A 129 5.53 -33.14 2.43
CA ARG A 129 6.64 -32.24 2.73
C ARG A 129 6.14 -30.84 3.09
N ILE A 130 6.87 -30.15 3.93
CA ILE A 130 6.61 -28.73 4.19
C ILE A 130 6.88 -27.93 2.93
N VAL A 131 5.89 -27.13 2.52
CA VAL A 131 6.03 -26.12 1.47
C VAL A 131 6.38 -24.79 2.13
N THR A 132 7.55 -24.25 1.80
CA THR A 132 8.03 -22.98 2.34
C THR A 132 7.53 -21.81 1.50
N ILE A 133 7.10 -20.75 2.18
CA ILE A 133 6.64 -19.50 1.55
C ILE A 133 7.44 -18.32 2.08
N PRO A 134 7.57 -17.21 1.32
CA PRO A 134 8.20 -15.99 1.81
C PRO A 134 7.45 -15.44 3.02
N ALA A 135 8.19 -14.89 3.98
CA ALA A 135 7.59 -14.23 5.14
C ALA A 135 6.79 -13.00 4.70
N PRO A 136 5.55 -12.80 5.19
CA PRO A 136 4.74 -11.65 4.81
C PRO A 136 5.15 -10.40 5.58
N CYS A 137 5.10 -9.25 4.89
CA CYS A 137 5.28 -7.93 5.49
C CYS A 137 4.22 -6.98 4.91
N PHE A 138 3.35 -6.45 5.78
CA PHE A 138 2.29 -5.53 5.39
C PHE A 138 2.51 -4.15 5.97
N ILE A 139 2.64 -3.13 5.11
CA ILE A 139 2.82 -1.74 5.50
C ILE A 139 1.78 -0.87 4.83
N VAL A 140 1.13 -0.03 5.63
CA VAL A 140 0.13 0.93 5.18
C VAL A 140 0.70 2.34 5.34
N PHE A 141 0.85 3.05 4.24
CA PHE A 141 1.24 4.46 4.22
C PHE A 141 -0.02 5.32 4.35
N TYR A 142 -0.18 5.96 5.49
CA TYR A 142 -1.32 6.84 5.72
C TYR A 142 -0.94 8.31 5.47
N ASN A 143 -1.68 8.97 4.60
CA ASN A 143 -1.52 10.39 4.27
C ASN A 143 -2.85 11.17 4.32
N GLY A 144 -3.77 10.74 5.17
CA GLY A 144 -5.07 11.37 5.37
C GLY A 144 -5.02 12.49 6.42
N ASP A 145 -6.15 13.18 6.58
CA ASP A 145 -6.28 14.36 7.44
C ASP A 145 -6.44 14.02 8.93
N LYS A 146 -6.76 12.77 9.27
CA LYS A 146 -6.89 12.35 10.66
C LYS A 146 -5.50 12.23 11.28
N LYS A 147 -5.27 12.90 12.42
CA LYS A 147 -4.03 12.74 13.17
C LYS A 147 -3.94 11.32 13.73
N LEU A 148 -2.92 10.60 13.33
CA LEU A 148 -2.55 9.27 13.83
C LEU A 148 -1.14 9.33 14.41
N PRO A 149 -0.76 8.38 15.29
CA PRO A 149 0.64 8.19 15.66
C PRO A 149 1.51 7.95 14.42
N ASP A 150 2.77 8.36 14.46
CA ASP A 150 3.73 8.16 13.36
C ASP A 150 3.84 6.71 12.94
N VAL A 151 3.76 5.81 13.91
CA VAL A 151 3.68 4.36 13.71
C VAL A 151 2.53 3.80 14.54
N SER A 152 1.68 3.01 13.93
CA SER A 152 0.63 2.27 14.61
C SER A 152 0.54 0.85 14.07
N CYS A 153 0.01 -0.06 14.87
CA CYS A 153 -0.19 -1.46 14.51
C CYS A 153 -1.65 -1.83 14.71
N GLN A 154 -2.25 -2.38 13.68
CA GLN A 154 -3.60 -2.93 13.70
C GLN A 154 -3.50 -4.46 13.70
N ARG A 155 -4.35 -5.13 14.46
CA ARG A 155 -4.34 -6.58 14.63
C ARG A 155 -5.56 -7.22 13.99
N LEU A 156 -5.38 -8.40 13.42
CA LEU A 156 -6.49 -9.17 12.88
C LEU A 156 -7.44 -9.64 13.96
N SER A 157 -6.92 -9.95 15.14
CA SER A 157 -7.72 -10.34 16.32
C SER A 157 -8.77 -9.29 16.73
N ASP A 158 -8.54 -8.01 16.40
CA ASP A 158 -9.52 -6.94 16.65
C ASP A 158 -10.80 -7.09 15.78
N ALA A 159 -10.73 -7.91 14.73
CA ALA A 159 -11.85 -8.20 13.83
C ALA A 159 -12.57 -9.51 14.13
N PHE A 160 -12.11 -10.29 15.11
CA PHE A 160 -12.76 -11.53 15.47
C PHE A 160 -14.04 -11.27 16.28
N GLU A 161 -15.05 -12.09 16.07
CA GLU A 161 -16.26 -12.03 16.89
C GLU A 161 -15.93 -12.35 18.35
N PRO A 162 -16.59 -11.68 19.33
CA PRO A 162 -16.23 -11.81 20.75
C PRO A 162 -16.31 -13.24 21.31
N ALA A 163 -17.03 -14.14 20.67
CA ALA A 163 -17.13 -15.56 21.05
C ALA A 163 -15.98 -16.43 20.54
N GLY A 164 -15.15 -15.90 19.63
CA GLY A 164 -14.01 -16.62 19.05
C GLY A 164 -12.72 -16.32 19.82
N SER A 165 -11.99 -17.34 20.28
CA SER A 165 -10.70 -17.12 20.95
C SER A 165 -9.61 -16.69 19.98
N GLY A 166 -9.64 -17.15 18.74
CA GLY A 166 -8.59 -16.88 17.73
C GLY A 166 -7.18 -17.27 18.17
N GLU A 167 -7.05 -18.05 19.24
CA GLU A 167 -5.76 -18.46 19.79
C GLU A 167 -4.91 -19.16 18.72
N GLY A 168 -3.67 -18.71 18.60
CA GLY A 168 -2.72 -19.27 17.64
C GLY A 168 -2.79 -18.68 16.22
N PHE A 169 -3.73 -17.78 15.93
CA PHE A 169 -3.79 -17.08 14.65
C PHE A 169 -3.79 -15.57 14.83
N GLU A 170 -2.66 -14.92 14.62
CA GLU A 170 -2.51 -13.47 14.66
C GLU A 170 -1.83 -12.96 13.39
N TRP A 171 -2.31 -11.83 12.93
CA TRP A 171 -1.78 -11.11 11.79
C TRP A 171 -1.83 -9.61 12.06
N THR A 172 -0.77 -8.91 11.71
CA THR A 172 -0.69 -7.47 11.96
C THR A 172 -0.41 -6.68 10.70
N ALA A 173 -0.96 -5.47 10.61
CA ALA A 173 -0.62 -4.47 9.62
C ALA A 173 0.03 -3.27 10.34
N ALA A 174 1.25 -2.93 9.96
CA ALA A 174 1.89 -1.71 10.42
C ALA A 174 1.43 -0.52 9.57
N SER A 175 0.97 0.55 10.21
CA SER A 175 0.60 1.79 9.55
C SER A 175 1.62 2.87 9.88
N LEU A 176 2.14 3.53 8.84
CA LEU A 176 3.06 4.64 8.94
C LEU A 176 2.32 5.92 8.51
N ALA A 177 2.23 6.89 9.40
CA ALA A 177 1.71 8.22 9.09
C ALA A 177 2.84 9.09 8.55
N GLY A 178 2.60 9.73 7.41
CA GLY A 178 3.52 10.76 6.91
C GLY A 178 3.54 11.96 7.86
N SER A 179 4.70 12.53 8.12
CA SER A 179 4.84 13.82 8.80
C SER A 179 4.08 14.89 8.02
N GLN A 180 3.18 15.60 8.69
CA GLN A 180 2.46 16.74 8.14
C GLN A 180 3.34 17.98 8.18
#